data_cd4a9ad12cef9862d229709dfbdffdc6
#
_entry.id   cd4a9ad12cef9862d229709dfbdffdc6
#
_cell.length_a   1.000
_cell.length_b   1.000
_cell.length_c   1.000
_cell.angle_alpha   90.00
_cell.angle_beta   90.00
_cell.angle_gamma   90.00
#
_symmetry.space_group_name_H-M   'P 1'
#
loop_
_entity.id
_entity.type
_entity.pdbx_description
1 polymer ?
#
loop_
_entity_poly.entity_id
_entity_poly.type
_entity_poly.pdbx_seq_one_letter_code
_entity_poly.pdbx_strand_id
1 'polypeptide(L)'
;MKHCTCPLRAALAAALVLVMLCVPALAAEIAVDYTSEYRFTAADFSDSDGLEGVYISSVPPAYQAELCIGSRVICRGDILPAAALEKMKLRPVCLGNADCELVYCPIEDGTLGDAVTVSLRILSGTNTAPVCEDGTLETYKNIANTGTLSATDQEDQELTYQLVKEPKRGTVELHTDGSFTYTPDKNKVGKDSFVFTATDPAGNVSNEACVKIRILKPADKATYQDMSGDRDAFAAMWLKDKGLYTGRVIAGNLCFEPDCPVSRSEFLIACMKLAGLEQSDGTISTGFADELETPLWQQPYLAAAYQSGMISGTPTEEGLVFRPEEDLSRAEAAVMLQKLLRLPGDAAVFAPDEASAIPAWAQSAVSALSNAGIPLAASDYEAPLTR
;
A
#
# COMPACT_ATOMS: atom_id res chain seq x y z
N MET A 1 3.15 -52.80 -35.12
CA MET A 1 2.72 -52.69 -33.74
C MET A 1 1.97 -51.36 -33.59
N LYS A 2 0.65 -51.46 -33.49
CA LYS A 2 -0.23 -50.27 -33.38
C LYS A 2 -0.34 -49.89 -31.89
N HIS A 3 0.16 -48.72 -31.53
CA HIS A 3 -0.07 -48.14 -30.19
C HIS A 3 -1.49 -47.58 -30.14
N CYS A 4 -2.33 -48.26 -29.36
CA CYS A 4 -3.67 -47.82 -29.03
C CYS A 4 -3.56 -46.77 -27.92
N THR A 5 -3.74 -45.51 -28.23
CA THR A 5 -3.84 -44.42 -27.23
C THR A 5 -5.28 -44.36 -26.75
N CYS A 6 -5.48 -44.68 -25.51
CA CYS A 6 -6.78 -44.67 -24.85
C CYS A 6 -7.31 -43.22 -24.72
N PRO A 7 -8.46 -42.85 -25.27
CA PRO A 7 -9.00 -41.50 -25.25
C PRO A 7 -9.45 -41.06 -23.84
N LEU A 8 -9.47 -41.94 -22.87
CA LEU A 8 -9.92 -41.63 -21.49
C LEU A 8 -8.89 -40.83 -20.68
N ARG A 9 -7.58 -40.89 -21.07
CA ARG A 9 -6.55 -40.09 -20.37
C ARG A 9 -6.46 -38.64 -20.83
N ALA A 10 -6.89 -38.34 -22.02
CA ALA A 10 -6.93 -36.97 -22.55
C ALA A 10 -8.13 -36.20 -21.99
N ALA A 11 -9.24 -36.87 -21.71
CA ALA A 11 -10.43 -36.22 -21.11
C ALA A 11 -10.22 -35.87 -19.61
N LEU A 12 -9.43 -36.71 -18.87
CA LEU A 12 -9.13 -36.39 -17.46
C LEU A 12 -8.12 -35.25 -17.30
N ALA A 13 -7.20 -35.11 -18.25
CA ALA A 13 -6.22 -34.00 -18.23
C ALA A 13 -6.84 -32.66 -18.63
N ALA A 14 -7.85 -32.66 -19.52
CA ALA A 14 -8.60 -31.46 -19.88
C ALA A 14 -9.56 -30.97 -18.79
N ALA A 15 -10.11 -31.91 -18.00
CA ALA A 15 -10.97 -31.55 -16.85
C ALA A 15 -10.17 -30.97 -15.67
N LEU A 16 -8.86 -31.33 -15.53
CA LEU A 16 -8.02 -30.80 -14.45
C LEU A 16 -7.45 -29.39 -14.74
N VAL A 17 -7.44 -28.96 -16.00
CA VAL A 17 -6.93 -27.61 -16.39
C VAL A 17 -8.05 -26.56 -16.40
N LEU A 18 -9.32 -26.98 -16.44
CA LEU A 18 -10.47 -26.05 -16.47
C LEU A 18 -10.94 -25.59 -15.07
N VAL A 19 -10.36 -26.13 -13.99
CA VAL A 19 -10.72 -25.79 -12.59
C VAL A 19 -9.92 -24.58 -12.06
N MET A 20 -8.99 -23.99 -12.83
CA MET A 20 -8.12 -22.91 -12.36
C MET A 20 -8.51 -21.48 -12.82
N LEU A 21 -9.72 -21.27 -13.36
CA LEU A 21 -10.16 -19.93 -13.78
C LEU A 21 -11.63 -19.63 -13.40
N CYS A 22 -12.09 -20.09 -12.24
CA CYS A 22 -13.31 -19.55 -11.65
C CYS A 22 -12.96 -18.53 -10.57
N VAL A 23 -13.23 -17.28 -10.86
CA VAL A 23 -13.31 -16.23 -9.82
C VAL A 23 -14.47 -16.65 -8.90
N PRO A 24 -14.25 -16.90 -7.61
CA PRO A 24 -15.33 -17.28 -6.71
C PRO A 24 -16.37 -16.16 -6.65
N ALA A 25 -17.64 -16.51 -6.82
CA ALA A 25 -18.73 -15.61 -6.50
C ALA A 25 -18.57 -15.15 -5.04
N LEU A 26 -18.64 -13.85 -4.78
CA LEU A 26 -18.49 -13.29 -3.45
C LEU A 26 -19.62 -13.82 -2.57
N ALA A 27 -19.32 -14.77 -1.68
CA ALA A 27 -20.29 -15.32 -0.75
C ALA A 27 -20.31 -14.46 0.53
N ALA A 28 -21.43 -14.54 1.25
CA ALA A 28 -21.71 -13.78 2.45
C ALA A 28 -20.57 -13.87 3.50
N GLU A 29 -20.26 -12.74 4.13
CA GLU A 29 -19.42 -12.69 5.32
C GLU A 29 -20.29 -13.07 6.54
N ILE A 30 -19.87 -14.09 7.31
CA ILE A 30 -20.51 -14.51 8.53
C ILE A 30 -19.65 -14.12 9.71
N ALA A 31 -20.13 -13.19 10.54
CA ALA A 31 -19.48 -12.81 11.79
C ALA A 31 -20.07 -13.60 12.97
N VAL A 32 -19.21 -14.20 13.78
CA VAL A 32 -19.59 -15.05 14.92
C VAL A 32 -18.81 -14.65 16.17
N ASP A 33 -19.52 -14.36 17.25
CA ASP A 33 -18.89 -14.15 18.55
C ASP A 33 -18.23 -15.48 19.03
N TYR A 34 -16.98 -15.41 19.53
CA TYR A 34 -16.22 -16.59 19.98
C TYR A 34 -16.90 -17.36 21.12
N THR A 35 -17.83 -16.75 21.85
CA THR A 35 -18.61 -17.38 22.92
C THR A 35 -19.89 -18.04 22.43
N SER A 36 -20.26 -17.87 21.15
CA SER A 36 -21.49 -18.35 20.56
C SER A 36 -21.25 -19.36 19.45
N GLU A 37 -22.28 -20.14 19.13
CA GLU A 37 -22.28 -21.03 17.97
C GLU A 37 -23.13 -20.40 16.86
N TYR A 38 -22.58 -20.30 15.63
CA TYR A 38 -23.40 -19.92 14.48
C TYR A 38 -24.11 -21.15 13.93
N ARG A 39 -25.39 -21.05 13.65
CA ARG A 39 -26.19 -22.09 12.99
C ARG A 39 -26.44 -21.70 11.56
N PHE A 40 -25.97 -22.56 10.66
CA PHE A 40 -26.19 -22.36 9.26
C PHE A 40 -27.65 -22.61 8.88
N THR A 41 -28.08 -21.93 7.83
CA THR A 41 -29.37 -22.10 7.15
C THR A 41 -29.13 -22.54 5.72
N ALA A 42 -30.14 -23.05 5.02
CA ALA A 42 -30.01 -23.36 3.60
C ALA A 42 -29.66 -22.12 2.76
N ALA A 43 -30.12 -20.93 3.17
CA ALA A 43 -29.85 -19.66 2.51
C ALA A 43 -28.36 -19.22 2.57
N ASP A 44 -27.57 -19.74 3.52
CA ASP A 44 -26.14 -19.48 3.58
C ASP A 44 -25.35 -20.22 2.48
N PHE A 45 -26.00 -21.17 1.79
CA PHE A 45 -25.36 -22.04 0.79
C PHE A 45 -25.90 -21.87 -0.63
N SER A 46 -27.12 -21.41 -0.81
CA SER A 46 -27.70 -21.12 -2.11
C SER A 46 -28.97 -20.30 -1.97
N ASP A 47 -29.20 -19.41 -2.93
CA ASP A 47 -30.44 -18.65 -3.09
C ASP A 47 -31.50 -19.46 -3.90
N SER A 48 -31.16 -20.67 -4.35
CA SER A 48 -32.04 -21.48 -5.18
C SER A 48 -32.82 -22.53 -4.36
N ASP A 49 -34.10 -22.72 -4.70
CA ASP A 49 -34.95 -23.78 -4.11
C ASP A 49 -34.52 -25.22 -4.55
N GLY A 50 -33.49 -25.31 -5.43
CA GLY A 50 -33.02 -26.57 -6.02
C GLY A 50 -31.81 -27.19 -5.31
N LEU A 51 -31.35 -26.66 -4.18
CA LEU A 51 -30.20 -27.20 -3.47
C LEU A 51 -30.48 -28.56 -2.89
N GLU A 52 -29.81 -29.62 -3.40
CA GLU A 52 -29.87 -30.98 -2.90
C GLU A 52 -28.87 -31.24 -1.77
N GLY A 53 -27.75 -30.54 -1.78
CA GLY A 53 -26.69 -30.65 -0.78
C GLY A 53 -25.44 -29.86 -1.14
N VAL A 54 -24.38 -30.07 -0.36
CA VAL A 54 -23.07 -29.40 -0.60
C VAL A 54 -21.94 -30.43 -0.45
N TYR A 55 -20.91 -30.26 -1.26
CA TYR A 55 -19.61 -30.91 -1.09
C TYR A 55 -18.65 -29.96 -0.40
N ILE A 56 -18.07 -30.32 0.72
CA ILE A 56 -17.14 -29.50 1.50
C ILE A 56 -15.75 -29.62 0.90
N SER A 57 -15.29 -28.52 0.31
CA SER A 57 -14.00 -28.40 -0.36
C SER A 57 -12.87 -27.98 0.59
N SER A 58 -13.17 -27.11 1.54
CA SER A 58 -12.26 -26.68 2.61
C SER A 58 -13.03 -26.35 3.88
N VAL A 59 -12.43 -26.59 5.02
CA VAL A 59 -12.98 -26.25 6.34
C VAL A 59 -12.03 -25.28 7.06
N PRO A 60 -12.52 -24.46 8.00
CA PRO A 60 -11.68 -23.66 8.86
C PRO A 60 -10.57 -24.46 9.54
N PRO A 61 -9.38 -23.86 9.81
CA PRO A 61 -8.35 -24.49 10.63
C PRO A 61 -8.91 -24.88 12.00
N ALA A 62 -8.66 -26.13 12.45
CA ALA A 62 -9.24 -26.66 13.70
C ALA A 62 -8.83 -25.86 14.97
N TYR A 63 -7.78 -25.08 14.90
CA TYR A 63 -7.38 -24.17 16.00
C TYR A 63 -8.15 -22.84 16.00
N GLN A 64 -8.90 -22.53 14.94
CA GLN A 64 -9.73 -21.33 14.83
C GLN A 64 -11.21 -21.66 15.04
N ALA A 65 -11.74 -22.64 14.31
CA ALA A 65 -13.13 -23.07 14.44
C ALA A 65 -13.35 -24.51 14.01
N GLU A 66 -14.42 -25.09 14.50
CA GLU A 66 -14.92 -26.41 14.13
C GLU A 66 -16.30 -26.31 13.47
N LEU A 67 -16.48 -26.98 12.36
CA LEU A 67 -17.82 -27.24 11.78
C LEU A 67 -18.35 -28.56 12.30
N CYS A 68 -19.57 -28.59 12.81
CA CYS A 68 -20.14 -29.82 13.38
C CYS A 68 -21.66 -29.97 13.10
N ILE A 69 -22.10 -31.22 13.06
CA ILE A 69 -23.52 -31.61 13.09
C ILE A 69 -23.70 -32.55 14.27
N GLY A 70 -24.35 -32.06 15.33
CA GLY A 70 -24.39 -32.78 16.60
C GLY A 70 -22.99 -32.94 17.20
N SER A 71 -22.54 -34.20 17.39
CA SER A 71 -21.17 -34.51 17.84
C SER A 71 -20.19 -34.85 16.71
N ARG A 72 -20.65 -34.88 15.47
CA ARG A 72 -19.79 -35.18 14.31
C ARG A 72 -19.12 -33.88 13.82
N VAL A 73 -17.80 -33.91 13.76
CA VAL A 73 -17.02 -32.86 13.10
C VAL A 73 -17.04 -33.08 11.60
N ILE A 74 -17.27 -32.00 10.85
CA ILE A 74 -17.31 -31.98 9.39
C ILE A 74 -15.88 -31.79 8.89
N CYS A 75 -15.50 -32.60 7.90
CA CYS A 75 -14.17 -32.57 7.32
C CYS A 75 -14.24 -32.24 5.82
N ARG A 76 -13.09 -31.82 5.29
CA ARG A 76 -12.92 -31.71 3.83
C ARG A 76 -13.25 -33.05 3.16
N GLY A 77 -14.06 -32.99 2.10
CA GLY A 77 -14.52 -34.18 1.35
C GLY A 77 -15.89 -34.73 1.79
N ASP A 78 -16.48 -34.20 2.86
CA ASP A 78 -17.83 -34.56 3.27
C ASP A 78 -18.87 -34.05 2.25
N ILE A 79 -19.89 -34.89 2.01
CA ILE A 79 -21.08 -34.51 1.24
C ILE A 79 -22.24 -34.43 2.24
N LEU A 80 -22.85 -33.27 2.32
CA LEU A 80 -23.95 -32.98 3.24
C LEU A 80 -25.23 -32.73 2.45
N PRO A 81 -26.31 -33.51 2.68
CA PRO A 81 -27.60 -33.23 2.07
C PRO A 81 -28.20 -31.93 2.62
N ALA A 82 -28.99 -31.18 1.83
CA ALA A 82 -29.58 -29.92 2.21
C ALA A 82 -30.29 -29.97 3.57
N ALA A 83 -31.01 -31.01 3.90
CA ALA A 83 -31.67 -31.21 5.19
C ALA A 83 -30.70 -31.30 6.41
N ALA A 84 -29.41 -31.55 6.16
CA ALA A 84 -28.40 -31.58 7.21
C ALA A 84 -27.77 -30.17 7.45
N LEU A 85 -27.83 -29.25 6.49
CA LEU A 85 -27.24 -27.90 6.58
C LEU A 85 -27.87 -27.10 7.72
N GLU A 86 -29.16 -27.18 7.94
CA GLU A 86 -29.85 -26.53 9.06
C GLU A 86 -29.42 -27.00 10.46
N LYS A 87 -28.73 -28.16 10.50
CA LYS A 87 -28.17 -28.72 11.74
C LYS A 87 -26.69 -28.41 11.90
N MET A 88 -26.08 -27.86 10.85
CA MET A 88 -24.67 -27.53 10.85
C MET A 88 -24.43 -26.29 11.71
N LYS A 89 -23.34 -26.31 12.45
CA LYS A 89 -22.92 -25.24 13.32
C LYS A 89 -21.43 -24.96 13.11
N LEU A 90 -21.10 -23.71 13.21
CA LEU A 90 -19.72 -23.24 13.42
C LEU A 90 -19.52 -23.01 14.90
N ARG A 91 -18.51 -23.64 15.47
CA ARG A 91 -18.07 -23.44 16.86
C ARG A 91 -16.68 -22.81 16.85
N PRO A 92 -16.53 -21.57 17.28
CA PRO A 92 -15.22 -20.99 17.51
C PRO A 92 -14.41 -21.79 18.54
N VAL A 93 -13.10 -21.91 18.30
CA VAL A 93 -12.14 -22.58 19.21
C VAL A 93 -11.09 -21.60 19.71
N CYS A 94 -10.74 -20.59 18.89
CA CYS A 94 -9.79 -19.55 19.28
C CYS A 94 -10.40 -18.57 20.30
N LEU A 95 -9.55 -18.01 21.16
CA LEU A 95 -9.94 -17.03 22.20
C LEU A 95 -9.81 -15.57 21.72
N GLY A 96 -9.67 -15.32 20.43
CA GLY A 96 -9.48 -13.98 19.86
C GLY A 96 -10.10 -13.87 18.50
N ASN A 97 -9.92 -12.70 17.89
CA ASN A 97 -10.35 -12.48 16.52
C ASN A 97 -9.59 -13.42 15.57
N ALA A 98 -10.32 -14.02 14.65
CA ALA A 98 -9.75 -14.85 13.61
C ALA A 98 -10.60 -14.79 12.34
N ASP A 99 -9.96 -14.63 11.21
CA ASP A 99 -10.58 -14.79 9.92
C ASP A 99 -10.26 -16.17 9.38
N CYS A 100 -11.27 -16.87 8.92
CA CYS A 100 -11.16 -18.19 8.32
C CYS A 100 -12.20 -18.36 7.21
N GLU A 101 -12.09 -19.45 6.46
CA GLU A 101 -12.94 -19.68 5.29
C GLU A 101 -13.55 -21.06 5.31
N LEU A 102 -14.79 -21.15 4.85
CA LEU A 102 -15.46 -22.36 4.45
C LEU A 102 -15.60 -22.36 2.93
N VAL A 103 -15.08 -23.37 2.25
CA VAL A 103 -15.27 -23.51 0.81
C VAL A 103 -16.10 -24.76 0.53
N TYR A 104 -17.18 -24.59 -0.22
CA TYR A 104 -18.06 -25.67 -0.62
C TYR A 104 -18.44 -25.56 -2.10
N CYS A 105 -18.93 -26.67 -2.66
CA CYS A 105 -19.56 -26.71 -3.98
C CYS A 105 -21.02 -27.13 -3.80
N PRO A 106 -22.01 -26.35 -4.25
CA PRO A 106 -23.42 -26.75 -4.19
C PRO A 106 -23.69 -27.95 -5.11
N ILE A 107 -24.65 -28.77 -4.75
CA ILE A 107 -25.13 -29.89 -5.55
C ILE A 107 -26.59 -29.58 -5.91
N GLU A 108 -26.82 -29.38 -7.21
CA GLU A 108 -28.14 -29.06 -7.77
C GLU A 108 -28.38 -29.96 -8.98
N ASP A 109 -29.59 -30.53 -9.12
CA ASP A 109 -29.97 -31.49 -10.18
C ASP A 109 -28.94 -32.60 -10.37
N GLY A 110 -28.40 -33.14 -9.26
CA GLY A 110 -27.39 -34.18 -9.24
C GLY A 110 -26.02 -33.76 -9.80
N THR A 111 -25.79 -32.49 -10.05
CA THR A 111 -24.52 -31.96 -10.56
C THR A 111 -23.82 -31.12 -9.52
N LEU A 112 -22.48 -31.19 -9.54
CA LEU A 112 -21.62 -30.37 -8.67
C LEU A 112 -21.42 -28.98 -9.30
N GLY A 113 -21.81 -27.95 -8.58
CA GLY A 113 -21.58 -26.55 -8.99
C GLY A 113 -20.16 -26.05 -8.73
N ASP A 114 -19.93 -24.78 -9.04
CA ASP A 114 -18.66 -24.11 -8.80
C ASP A 114 -18.39 -23.94 -7.29
N ALA A 115 -17.10 -23.80 -6.95
CA ALA A 115 -16.68 -23.59 -5.57
C ALA A 115 -17.10 -22.20 -5.07
N VAL A 116 -17.76 -22.16 -3.92
CA VAL A 116 -18.20 -20.95 -3.23
C VAL A 116 -17.39 -20.80 -1.94
N THR A 117 -16.86 -19.61 -1.68
CA THR A 117 -16.13 -19.30 -0.45
C THR A 117 -17.00 -18.47 0.47
N VAL A 118 -17.17 -18.90 1.71
CA VAL A 118 -17.80 -18.15 2.79
C VAL A 118 -16.71 -17.64 3.70
N SER A 119 -16.60 -16.34 3.83
CA SER A 119 -15.71 -15.71 4.81
C SER A 119 -16.33 -15.77 6.20
N LEU A 120 -15.60 -16.34 7.15
CA LEU A 120 -16.03 -16.52 8.53
C LEU A 120 -15.15 -15.67 9.43
N ARG A 121 -15.74 -14.69 10.09
CA ARG A 121 -15.06 -13.81 11.04
C ARG A 121 -15.45 -14.18 12.47
N ILE A 122 -14.49 -14.63 13.26
CA ILE A 122 -14.67 -14.90 14.68
C ILE A 122 -14.31 -13.64 15.44
N LEU A 123 -15.25 -13.13 16.23
CA LEU A 123 -15.08 -11.91 17.01
C LEU A 123 -14.87 -12.26 18.48
N SER A 124 -13.88 -11.67 19.13
CA SER A 124 -13.74 -11.75 20.57
C SER A 124 -14.90 -11.00 21.23
N GLY A 125 -15.67 -11.65 22.06
CA GLY A 125 -16.99 -11.21 22.57
C GLY A 125 -17.04 -9.96 23.44
N THR A 126 -16.00 -9.13 23.46
CA THR A 126 -16.03 -7.79 24.04
C THR A 126 -15.41 -6.85 23.02
N ASN A 127 -16.27 -6.19 22.26
CA ASN A 127 -15.83 -5.08 21.43
C ASN A 127 -15.17 -4.02 22.32
N THR A 128 -13.90 -3.70 22.04
CA THR A 128 -13.12 -2.72 22.80
C THR A 128 -13.16 -1.36 22.10
N ALA A 129 -13.02 -0.30 22.87
CA ALA A 129 -12.93 1.03 22.27
C ALA A 129 -11.61 1.18 21.51
N PRO A 130 -11.61 1.87 20.35
CA PRO A 130 -10.39 2.16 19.63
C PRO A 130 -9.40 2.98 20.45
N VAL A 131 -8.13 2.93 20.09
CA VAL A 131 -7.05 3.70 20.74
C VAL A 131 -6.44 4.65 19.72
N CYS A 132 -6.53 5.96 19.98
CA CYS A 132 -5.92 7.00 19.17
C CYS A 132 -4.54 7.39 19.69
N GLU A 133 -3.63 7.72 18.78
CA GLU A 133 -2.27 8.15 19.07
C GLU A 133 -2.06 9.62 18.72
N ASP A 134 -1.21 10.31 19.53
CA ASP A 134 -0.78 11.67 19.23
C ASP A 134 -0.02 11.74 17.90
N GLY A 135 -0.31 12.77 17.11
CA GLY A 135 0.35 13.03 15.83
C GLY A 135 1.12 14.34 15.79
N THR A 136 1.86 14.53 14.73
CA THR A 136 2.55 15.80 14.43
C THR A 136 2.41 16.14 12.96
N LEU A 137 2.26 17.42 12.64
CA LEU A 137 2.25 17.93 11.28
C LEU A 137 3.09 19.19 11.20
N GLU A 138 3.93 19.30 10.17
CA GLU A 138 4.60 20.54 9.83
C GLU A 138 3.99 21.12 8.55
N THR A 139 3.89 22.44 8.50
CA THR A 139 3.57 23.13 7.25
C THR A 139 4.24 24.50 7.22
N TYR A 140 4.20 25.18 6.08
CA TYR A 140 4.67 26.54 5.96
C TYR A 140 3.53 27.55 6.05
N LYS A 141 3.88 28.76 6.40
CA LYS A 141 2.97 29.92 6.40
C LYS A 141 2.20 30.02 5.07
N ASN A 142 0.88 30.05 5.14
CA ASN A 142 -0.05 30.14 4.00
C ASN A 142 -0.04 28.91 3.06
N ILE A 143 0.53 27.79 3.48
CA ILE A 143 0.54 26.55 2.70
C ILE A 143 -0.23 25.48 3.47
N ALA A 144 -1.24 24.90 2.84
CA ALA A 144 -1.95 23.74 3.38
C ALA A 144 -1.04 22.51 3.34
N ASN A 145 -1.24 21.60 4.29
CA ASN A 145 -0.60 20.29 4.27
C ASN A 145 -1.57 19.22 4.76
N THR A 146 -1.36 18.01 4.30
CA THR A 146 -2.18 16.84 4.61
C THR A 146 -1.50 15.93 5.63
N GLY A 147 -2.30 15.19 6.37
CA GLY A 147 -1.82 14.15 7.28
C GLY A 147 -2.88 13.08 7.44
N THR A 148 -2.53 12.02 8.18
CA THR A 148 -3.44 10.94 8.52
C THR A 148 -3.46 10.78 10.03
N LEU A 149 -4.65 10.58 10.60
CA LEU A 149 -4.84 10.28 12.01
C LEU A 149 -4.46 8.83 12.27
N SER A 150 -3.81 8.56 13.39
CA SER A 150 -3.46 7.21 13.83
C SER A 150 -4.44 6.74 14.88
N ALA A 151 -5.14 5.66 14.58
CA ALA A 151 -5.97 4.95 15.53
C ALA A 151 -5.88 3.44 15.24
N THR A 152 -5.96 2.65 16.29
CA THR A 152 -5.99 1.19 16.22
C THR A 152 -7.21 0.67 16.94
N ASP A 153 -7.81 -0.37 16.38
CA ASP A 153 -8.91 -1.10 16.97
C ASP A 153 -8.51 -2.56 17.10
N GLN A 154 -8.79 -3.17 18.24
CA GLN A 154 -8.38 -4.56 18.49
C GLN A 154 -9.15 -5.55 17.62
N GLU A 155 -10.34 -5.16 17.21
CA GLU A 155 -11.25 -5.93 16.37
C GLU A 155 -11.09 -5.60 14.87
N ASP A 156 -10.10 -4.74 14.49
CA ASP A 156 -9.83 -4.27 13.12
C ASP A 156 -11.07 -3.67 12.42
N GLN A 157 -11.93 -2.98 13.16
CA GLN A 157 -13.15 -2.40 12.64
C GLN A 157 -12.87 -1.08 11.89
N GLU A 158 -13.75 -0.74 10.95
CA GLU A 158 -13.70 0.55 10.27
C GLU A 158 -14.04 1.68 11.24
N LEU A 159 -13.14 2.64 11.41
CA LEU A 159 -13.27 3.71 12.37
C LEU A 159 -13.80 4.99 11.72
N THR A 160 -14.64 5.71 12.47
CA THR A 160 -15.06 7.08 12.12
C THR A 160 -14.36 8.08 13.01
N TYR A 161 -13.88 9.19 12.43
CA TYR A 161 -13.09 10.18 13.12
C TYR A 161 -13.88 11.47 13.35
N GLN A 162 -13.66 12.09 14.51
CA GLN A 162 -14.33 13.34 14.87
C GLN A 162 -13.35 14.33 15.52
N LEU A 163 -13.45 15.61 15.13
CA LEU A 163 -12.76 16.70 15.81
C LEU A 163 -13.45 17.02 17.15
N VAL A 164 -12.67 16.99 18.23
CA VAL A 164 -13.09 17.38 19.58
C VAL A 164 -12.75 18.83 19.85
N LYS A 165 -11.59 19.29 19.33
CA LYS A 165 -11.12 20.65 19.53
C LYS A 165 -10.46 21.16 18.26
N GLU A 166 -10.98 22.27 17.76
CA GLU A 166 -10.46 22.98 16.61
C GLU A 166 -9.10 23.65 16.87
N PRO A 167 -8.25 23.78 15.84
CA PRO A 167 -7.03 24.56 15.95
C PRO A 167 -7.33 26.06 16.11
N LYS A 168 -6.33 26.85 16.51
CA LYS A 168 -6.48 28.31 16.76
C LYS A 168 -5.88 29.19 15.68
N ARG A 169 -5.07 28.62 14.78
CA ARG A 169 -4.30 29.35 13.78
C ARG A 169 -4.51 28.87 12.35
N GLY A 170 -5.55 28.06 12.16
CA GLY A 170 -5.92 27.48 10.88
C GLY A 170 -7.22 26.68 11.00
N THR A 171 -7.55 25.97 9.94
CA THR A 171 -8.71 25.09 9.85
C THR A 171 -8.27 23.66 9.52
N VAL A 172 -9.03 22.69 9.99
CA VAL A 172 -8.85 21.27 9.65
C VAL A 172 -10.07 20.81 8.87
N GLU A 173 -9.83 20.24 7.71
CA GLU A 173 -10.82 19.48 6.95
C GLU A 173 -10.50 18.00 7.16
N LEU A 174 -11.41 17.28 7.83
CA LEU A 174 -11.25 15.89 8.19
C LEU A 174 -12.10 15.01 7.26
N HIS A 175 -11.50 13.96 6.71
CA HIS A 175 -12.16 12.98 5.84
C HIS A 175 -12.52 11.70 6.59
N THR A 176 -13.41 10.90 6.03
CA THR A 176 -13.94 9.67 6.66
C THR A 176 -12.87 8.59 6.84
N ASP A 177 -11.85 8.56 6.00
CA ASP A 177 -10.71 7.62 6.06
C ASP A 177 -9.63 8.01 7.08
N GLY A 178 -9.87 9.07 7.88
CA GLY A 178 -8.90 9.61 8.84
C GLY A 178 -7.83 10.51 8.23
N SER A 179 -7.83 10.71 6.92
CA SER A 179 -7.00 11.74 6.31
C SER A 179 -7.54 13.13 6.65
N PHE A 180 -6.64 14.10 6.74
CA PHE A 180 -7.04 15.48 7.02
C PHE A 180 -6.16 16.48 6.27
N THR A 181 -6.73 17.64 6.00
CA THR A 181 -6.01 18.79 5.45
C THR A 181 -6.02 19.91 6.47
N TYR A 182 -4.83 20.36 6.90
CA TYR A 182 -4.69 21.54 7.73
C TYR A 182 -4.31 22.76 6.88
N THR A 183 -5.10 23.80 6.94
CA THR A 183 -4.84 25.08 6.24
C THR A 183 -4.56 26.19 7.26
N PRO A 184 -3.32 26.71 7.33
CA PRO A 184 -3.00 27.83 8.23
C PRO A 184 -3.76 29.10 7.85
N ASP A 185 -4.23 29.84 8.86
CA ASP A 185 -4.74 31.19 8.66
C ASP A 185 -3.69 32.10 8.03
N LYS A 186 -4.16 33.09 7.29
CA LYS A 186 -3.30 34.04 6.57
C LYS A 186 -2.21 34.62 7.48
N ASN A 187 -0.97 34.42 7.07
CA ASN A 187 0.24 34.91 7.72
C ASN A 187 0.53 34.39 9.13
N LYS A 188 -0.16 33.38 9.61
CA LYS A 188 0.16 32.75 10.89
C LYS A 188 1.44 31.91 10.79
N VAL A 189 2.18 31.86 11.90
CA VAL A 189 3.36 31.03 12.12
C VAL A 189 3.39 30.55 13.59
N GLY A 190 4.17 29.53 13.87
CA GLY A 190 4.37 28.99 15.21
C GLY A 190 3.60 27.70 15.46
N LYS A 191 3.26 27.43 16.73
CA LYS A 191 2.62 26.19 17.13
C LYS A 191 1.11 26.32 17.11
N ASP A 192 0.44 25.24 16.70
CA ASP A 192 -0.99 25.05 16.78
C ASP A 192 -1.29 23.58 17.16
N SER A 193 -2.52 23.23 17.35
CA SER A 193 -2.94 21.83 17.62
C SER A 193 -4.44 21.70 17.51
N PHE A 194 -4.88 20.50 17.17
CA PHE A 194 -6.27 20.08 17.30
C PHE A 194 -6.36 18.73 18.06
N VAL A 195 -7.55 18.39 18.53
CA VAL A 195 -7.80 17.14 19.27
C VAL A 195 -8.90 16.36 18.53
N PHE A 196 -8.75 15.06 18.46
CA PHE A 196 -9.69 14.17 17.78
C PHE A 196 -9.96 12.91 18.61
N THR A 197 -11.03 12.21 18.25
CA THR A 197 -11.38 10.87 18.69
C THR A 197 -11.74 10.00 17.50
N ALA A 198 -11.67 8.70 17.68
CA ALA A 198 -12.20 7.71 16.76
C ALA A 198 -13.35 6.94 17.44
N THR A 199 -14.31 6.48 16.65
CA THR A 199 -15.46 5.72 17.12
C THR A 199 -15.62 4.49 16.24
N ASP A 200 -15.80 3.33 16.84
CA ASP A 200 -16.09 2.07 16.18
C ASP A 200 -17.58 1.97 15.73
N PRO A 201 -17.95 0.96 14.92
CA PRO A 201 -19.34 0.76 14.50
C PRO A 201 -20.31 0.44 15.62
N ALA A 202 -19.84 -0.03 16.78
CA ALA A 202 -20.67 -0.31 17.95
C ALA A 202 -20.92 0.95 18.82
N GLY A 203 -20.23 2.06 18.51
CA GLY A 203 -20.38 3.34 19.20
C GLY A 203 -19.41 3.54 20.36
N ASN A 204 -18.40 2.69 20.56
CA ASN A 204 -17.35 2.95 21.56
C ASN A 204 -16.40 4.01 21.06
N VAL A 205 -16.13 4.99 21.91
CA VAL A 205 -15.28 6.15 21.59
C VAL A 205 -13.90 5.96 22.20
N SER A 206 -12.87 6.28 21.42
CA SER A 206 -11.46 6.21 21.84
C SER A 206 -11.11 7.24 22.94
N ASN A 207 -9.88 7.17 23.43
CA ASN A 207 -9.23 8.29 24.10
C ASN A 207 -9.12 9.50 23.17
N GLU A 208 -9.05 10.70 23.73
CA GLU A 208 -8.66 11.91 22.99
C GLU A 208 -7.17 11.85 22.63
N ALA A 209 -6.84 12.16 21.36
CA ALA A 209 -5.47 12.30 20.88
C ALA A 209 -5.25 13.68 20.24
N CYS A 210 -4.02 14.17 20.30
CA CYS A 210 -3.67 15.52 19.89
C CYS A 210 -2.70 15.51 18.70
N VAL A 211 -3.08 16.17 17.63
CA VAL A 211 -2.14 16.47 16.53
C VAL A 211 -1.51 17.83 16.79
N LYS A 212 -0.19 17.82 16.98
CA LYS A 212 0.64 19.04 17.20
C LYS A 212 1.11 19.57 15.86
N ILE A 213 0.79 20.82 15.57
CA ILE A 213 1.10 21.46 14.29
C ILE A 213 2.21 22.48 14.48
N ARG A 214 3.16 22.50 13.56
CA ARG A 214 4.21 23.51 13.47
C ARG A 214 4.14 24.25 12.14
N ILE A 215 3.74 25.54 12.21
CA ILE A 215 3.68 26.42 11.06
C ILE A 215 5.02 27.13 10.93
N LEU A 216 5.80 26.74 9.91
CA LEU A 216 7.14 27.25 9.66
C LEU A 216 7.08 28.58 8.92
N LYS A 217 8.11 29.39 9.13
CA LYS A 217 8.37 30.56 8.30
C LYS A 217 9.39 30.15 7.24
N PRO A 218 9.09 30.31 5.93
CA PRO A 218 10.06 30.02 4.89
C PRO A 218 11.34 30.85 5.07
N ALA A 219 12.49 30.32 4.67
CA ALA A 219 13.79 31.02 4.74
C ALA A 219 13.80 32.28 3.88
N ASP A 220 13.16 32.24 2.72
CA ASP A 220 12.92 33.42 1.89
C ASP A 220 11.41 33.68 1.68
N LYS A 221 11.08 34.83 1.08
CA LYS A 221 9.68 35.22 0.85
C LYS A 221 9.11 34.69 -0.46
N ALA A 222 9.95 34.14 -1.34
CA ALA A 222 9.53 33.70 -2.64
C ALA A 222 8.81 32.34 -2.49
N THR A 223 7.58 32.26 -2.99
CA THR A 223 6.78 31.05 -3.06
C THR A 223 6.58 30.67 -4.52
N TYR A 224 6.39 29.39 -4.76
CA TYR A 224 6.06 28.90 -6.09
C TYR A 224 4.65 29.33 -6.49
N GLN A 225 4.52 29.96 -7.65
CA GLN A 225 3.23 30.46 -8.13
C GLN A 225 2.35 29.35 -8.72
N ASP A 226 2.97 28.35 -9.32
CA ASP A 226 2.34 27.18 -9.92
C ASP A 226 1.92 26.11 -8.91
N MET A 227 2.36 26.23 -7.65
CA MET A 227 1.97 25.33 -6.55
C MET A 227 0.89 25.93 -5.64
N SER A 228 0.24 27.01 -6.06
CA SER A 228 -0.79 27.64 -5.23
C SER A 228 -2.04 26.80 -5.13
N GLY A 229 -2.35 26.29 -3.94
CA GLY A 229 -3.49 25.39 -3.71
C GLY A 229 -3.23 23.93 -4.09
N ASP A 230 -2.02 23.61 -4.52
CA ASP A 230 -1.61 22.24 -4.77
C ASP A 230 -1.36 21.48 -3.46
N ARG A 231 -1.74 20.21 -3.40
CA ARG A 231 -1.54 19.35 -2.22
C ARG A 231 -0.06 19.13 -1.90
N ASP A 232 0.79 19.16 -2.92
CA ASP A 232 2.23 18.90 -2.81
C ASP A 232 3.04 20.20 -2.58
N ALA A 233 2.35 21.36 -2.42
CA ALA A 233 2.98 22.66 -2.17
C ALA A 233 3.90 22.68 -0.95
N PHE A 234 3.57 21.90 0.09
CA PHE A 234 4.43 21.75 1.26
C PHE A 234 5.75 21.06 0.89
N ALA A 235 5.70 19.96 0.15
CA ALA A 235 6.89 19.22 -0.28
C ALA A 235 7.79 20.09 -1.17
N ALA A 236 7.21 20.80 -2.12
CA ALA A 236 7.94 21.73 -2.98
C ALA A 236 8.67 22.81 -2.18
N MET A 237 8.00 23.43 -1.21
CA MET A 237 8.62 24.44 -0.35
C MET A 237 9.67 23.85 0.59
N TRP A 238 9.49 22.64 1.06
CA TRP A 238 10.47 21.93 1.88
C TRP A 238 11.75 21.64 1.09
N LEU A 239 11.63 21.15 -0.16
CA LEU A 239 12.76 20.92 -1.07
C LEU A 239 13.54 22.23 -1.30
N LYS A 240 12.84 23.35 -1.48
CA LYS A 240 13.44 24.66 -1.63
C LYS A 240 14.19 25.09 -0.37
N ASP A 241 13.57 24.99 0.79
CA ASP A 241 14.12 25.40 2.08
C ASP A 241 15.38 24.60 2.45
N LYS A 242 15.44 23.34 2.01
CA LYS A 242 16.62 22.47 2.12
C LYS A 242 17.67 22.70 1.03
N GLY A 243 17.41 23.53 0.03
CA GLY A 243 18.31 23.77 -1.08
C GLY A 243 18.49 22.56 -2.00
N LEU A 244 17.49 21.65 -2.01
CA LEU A 244 17.50 20.45 -2.85
C LEU A 244 17.00 20.77 -4.26
N TYR A 245 15.96 21.60 -4.35
CA TYR A 245 15.44 22.12 -5.59
C TYR A 245 14.94 23.56 -5.39
N THR A 246 15.41 24.49 -6.20
CA THR A 246 15.12 25.93 -6.03
C THR A 246 14.10 26.47 -7.02
N GLY A 247 13.64 25.66 -7.96
CA GLY A 247 12.72 26.07 -9.03
C GLY A 247 13.37 26.92 -10.11
N ARG A 248 12.55 27.38 -11.03
CA ARG A 248 12.95 28.25 -12.14
C ARG A 248 12.17 29.55 -12.11
N VAL A 249 12.77 30.61 -12.62
CA VAL A 249 12.08 31.89 -12.83
C VAL A 249 11.53 31.95 -14.25
N ILE A 250 10.22 31.89 -14.39
CA ILE A 250 9.51 31.92 -15.65
C ILE A 250 8.63 33.18 -15.68
N ALA A 251 8.87 34.05 -16.66
CA ALA A 251 8.16 35.32 -16.80
C ALA A 251 8.16 36.18 -15.50
N GLY A 252 9.21 36.10 -14.70
CA GLY A 252 9.36 36.84 -13.44
C GLY A 252 8.73 36.13 -12.22
N ASN A 253 8.10 35.00 -12.38
CA ASN A 253 7.52 34.17 -11.32
C ASN A 253 8.42 33.00 -10.99
N LEU A 254 8.55 32.68 -9.71
CA LEU A 254 9.20 31.44 -9.29
C LEU A 254 8.22 30.28 -9.48
N CYS A 255 8.63 29.26 -10.25
CA CYS A 255 7.85 28.06 -10.57
C CYS A 255 8.58 26.79 -10.13
N PHE A 256 7.83 25.81 -9.68
CA PHE A 256 8.31 24.48 -9.32
C PHE A 256 8.30 23.54 -10.51
N GLU A 257 7.30 23.67 -11.38
CA GLU A 257 7.04 22.85 -12.56
C GLU A 257 6.81 21.36 -12.18
N PRO A 258 5.75 21.03 -11.41
CA PRO A 258 5.55 19.70 -10.86
C PRO A 258 5.42 18.61 -11.91
N ASP A 259 4.91 18.92 -13.10
CA ASP A 259 4.71 17.96 -14.20
C ASP A 259 5.97 17.78 -15.08
N CYS A 260 7.03 18.53 -14.81
CA CYS A 260 8.27 18.40 -15.58
C CYS A 260 9.05 17.15 -15.12
N PRO A 261 9.57 16.35 -16.07
CA PRO A 261 10.44 15.24 -15.74
C PRO A 261 11.69 15.69 -14.97
N VAL A 262 12.19 14.82 -14.13
CA VAL A 262 13.45 15.01 -13.39
C VAL A 262 14.56 14.30 -14.10
N SER A 263 15.69 14.97 -14.34
CA SER A 263 16.85 14.31 -14.92
C SER A 263 17.56 13.40 -13.91
N ARG A 264 18.30 12.41 -14.41
CA ARG A 264 19.04 11.45 -13.59
C ARG A 264 20.04 12.15 -12.66
N SER A 265 20.71 13.18 -13.13
CA SER A 265 21.67 13.97 -12.33
C SER A 265 20.98 14.84 -11.29
N GLU A 266 19.86 15.50 -11.62
CA GLU A 266 19.09 16.32 -10.65
C GLU A 266 18.61 15.46 -9.48
N PHE A 267 18.02 14.29 -9.77
CA PHE A 267 17.53 13.37 -8.75
C PHE A 267 18.67 12.84 -7.87
N LEU A 268 19.76 12.35 -8.48
CA LEU A 268 20.92 11.85 -7.76
C LEU A 268 21.48 12.87 -6.80
N ILE A 269 21.68 14.11 -7.26
CA ILE A 269 22.24 15.18 -6.46
C ILE A 269 21.31 15.56 -5.31
N ALA A 270 20.00 15.61 -5.55
CA ALA A 270 19.02 15.86 -4.50
C ALA A 270 19.07 14.75 -3.42
N CYS A 271 19.13 13.50 -3.84
CA CYS A 271 19.26 12.35 -2.94
C CYS A 271 20.55 12.40 -2.11
N MET A 272 21.70 12.70 -2.74
CA MET A 272 22.98 12.79 -2.04
C MET A 272 22.98 13.91 -1.00
N LYS A 273 22.48 15.10 -1.36
CA LYS A 273 22.34 16.22 -0.42
C LYS A 273 21.42 15.88 0.75
N LEU A 274 20.30 15.19 0.48
CA LEU A 274 19.37 14.75 1.53
C LEU A 274 20.00 13.77 2.49
N ALA A 275 20.82 12.85 1.99
CA ALA A 275 21.57 11.88 2.79
C ALA A 275 22.80 12.47 3.50
N GLY A 276 23.10 13.74 3.30
CA GLY A 276 24.30 14.38 3.84
C GLY A 276 25.61 13.82 3.26
N LEU A 277 25.56 13.28 2.04
CA LEU A 277 26.74 12.79 1.35
C LEU A 277 27.46 13.97 0.70
N GLU A 278 28.73 14.12 1.05
CA GLU A 278 29.56 15.16 0.51
C GLU A 278 29.97 14.88 -0.93
N GLN A 279 30.17 15.94 -1.71
CA GLN A 279 30.77 15.83 -3.02
C GLN A 279 32.24 15.41 -2.90
N SER A 280 32.80 14.80 -3.92
CA SER A 280 34.21 14.42 -3.94
C SER A 280 35.11 15.65 -3.93
N ASP A 281 36.17 15.60 -3.10
CA ASP A 281 37.22 16.62 -3.11
C ASP A 281 38.17 16.40 -4.31
N GLY A 282 37.97 17.12 -5.38
CA GLY A 282 38.88 17.11 -6.52
C GLY A 282 38.31 16.52 -7.81
N THR A 283 39.13 16.51 -8.83
CA THR A 283 38.82 16.03 -10.18
C THR A 283 38.99 14.51 -10.29
N ILE A 284 38.15 13.76 -9.62
CA ILE A 284 38.13 12.31 -9.80
C ILE A 284 37.22 12.00 -10.98
N SER A 285 37.77 11.47 -12.05
CA SER A 285 37.00 10.99 -13.18
C SER A 285 36.21 9.76 -12.81
N THR A 286 34.96 9.68 -13.24
CA THR A 286 34.12 8.50 -13.13
C THR A 286 34.49 7.43 -14.17
N GLY A 287 35.14 7.85 -15.25
CA GLY A 287 35.43 7.02 -16.40
C GLY A 287 34.21 6.77 -17.29
N PHE A 288 33.11 7.51 -17.07
CA PHE A 288 31.96 7.48 -17.99
C PHE A 288 32.31 8.15 -19.31
N ALA A 289 31.90 7.54 -20.42
CA ALA A 289 32.17 8.06 -21.74
C ALA A 289 31.50 9.42 -21.99
N ASP A 290 30.40 9.70 -21.31
CA ASP A 290 29.62 10.93 -21.36
C ASP A 290 29.97 11.92 -20.22
N GLU A 291 31.06 11.71 -19.50
CA GLU A 291 31.44 12.58 -18.37
C GLU A 291 31.63 14.06 -18.77
N LEU A 292 32.13 14.30 -19.99
CA LEU A 292 32.33 15.65 -20.51
C LEU A 292 31.03 16.40 -20.84
N GLU A 293 29.94 15.69 -21.01
CA GLU A 293 28.59 16.26 -21.23
C GLU A 293 27.98 16.74 -19.92
N THR A 294 28.49 16.25 -18.80
CA THR A 294 28.01 16.62 -17.46
C THR A 294 28.52 18.00 -17.08
N PRO A 295 27.65 18.93 -16.62
CA PRO A 295 28.08 20.22 -16.11
C PRO A 295 29.14 20.08 -15.00
N LEU A 296 30.16 20.95 -15.02
CA LEU A 296 31.30 20.87 -14.10
C LEU A 296 30.88 20.84 -12.61
N TRP A 297 29.82 21.52 -12.24
CA TRP A 297 29.32 21.53 -10.86
C TRP A 297 28.65 20.23 -10.40
N GLN A 298 28.21 19.39 -11.35
CA GLN A 298 27.61 18.08 -11.08
C GLN A 298 28.66 16.96 -10.98
N GLN A 299 29.77 17.08 -11.69
CA GLN A 299 30.80 16.04 -11.77
C GLN A 299 31.30 15.54 -10.40
N PRO A 300 31.56 16.39 -9.38
CA PRO A 300 31.97 15.93 -8.05
C PRO A 300 30.93 15.03 -7.36
N TYR A 301 29.64 15.27 -7.61
CA TYR A 301 28.56 14.44 -7.07
C TYR A 301 28.50 13.09 -7.78
N LEU A 302 28.62 13.07 -9.10
CA LEU A 302 28.65 11.81 -9.87
C LEU A 302 29.85 10.97 -9.47
N ALA A 303 31.03 11.58 -9.30
CA ALA A 303 32.23 10.88 -8.87
C ALA A 303 32.03 10.23 -7.47
N ALA A 304 31.49 10.98 -6.51
CA ALA A 304 31.21 10.45 -5.17
C ALA A 304 30.14 9.33 -5.20
N ALA A 305 29.11 9.48 -6.01
CA ALA A 305 28.08 8.45 -6.17
C ALA A 305 28.60 7.17 -6.82
N TYR A 306 29.49 7.29 -7.80
CA TYR A 306 30.13 6.15 -8.44
C TYR A 306 31.08 5.42 -7.47
N GLN A 307 31.92 6.15 -6.75
CA GLN A 307 32.82 5.57 -5.74
C GLN A 307 32.10 4.85 -4.61
N SER A 308 30.94 5.37 -4.21
CA SER A 308 30.10 4.74 -3.18
C SER A 308 29.29 3.55 -3.70
N GLY A 309 29.35 3.23 -5.02
CA GLY A 309 28.56 2.17 -5.65
C GLY A 309 27.08 2.48 -5.80
N MET A 310 26.68 3.74 -5.62
CA MET A 310 25.31 4.19 -5.75
C MET A 310 24.84 4.17 -7.20
N ILE A 311 25.74 4.51 -8.11
CA ILE A 311 25.55 4.41 -9.57
C ILE A 311 26.63 3.51 -10.17
N SER A 312 26.29 2.82 -11.28
CA SER A 312 27.20 1.90 -11.96
C SER A 312 27.39 2.21 -13.46
N GLY A 313 26.58 3.11 -14.02
CA GLY A 313 26.51 3.37 -15.45
C GLY A 313 25.86 2.22 -16.23
N THR A 314 25.58 2.50 -17.50
CA THR A 314 25.04 1.54 -18.47
C THR A 314 26.12 1.24 -19.51
N PRO A 315 26.42 -0.03 -19.82
CA PRO A 315 27.40 -0.35 -20.85
C PRO A 315 26.88 -0.02 -22.25
N THR A 316 27.73 0.62 -23.05
CA THR A 316 27.52 0.91 -24.47
C THR A 316 28.74 0.50 -25.27
N GLU A 317 28.69 0.63 -26.60
CA GLU A 317 29.85 0.38 -27.47
C GLU A 317 31.03 1.36 -27.21
N GLU A 318 30.72 2.56 -26.69
CA GLU A 318 31.70 3.60 -26.38
C GLU A 318 32.24 3.52 -24.94
N GLY A 319 31.68 2.63 -24.10
CA GLY A 319 32.03 2.47 -22.70
C GLY A 319 30.83 2.57 -21.78
N LEU A 320 31.07 2.80 -20.48
CA LEU A 320 30.01 3.05 -19.53
C LEU A 320 29.52 4.49 -19.67
N VAL A 321 28.21 4.69 -19.70
CA VAL A 321 27.57 6.01 -19.72
C VAL A 321 26.61 6.16 -18.53
N PHE A 322 26.48 7.38 -18.02
CA PHE A 322 25.54 7.71 -16.95
C PHE A 322 24.25 8.35 -17.46
N ARG A 323 24.33 9.12 -18.53
CA ARG A 323 23.24 9.88 -19.16
C ARG A 323 22.61 10.90 -18.20
N PRO A 324 23.37 11.89 -17.75
CA PRO A 324 22.98 12.80 -16.66
C PRO A 324 21.72 13.61 -16.97
N GLU A 325 21.51 14.00 -18.21
CA GLU A 325 20.41 14.87 -18.64
C GLU A 325 19.17 14.07 -19.15
N GLU A 326 19.24 12.74 -19.21
CA GLU A 326 18.06 11.94 -19.55
C GLU A 326 17.03 11.95 -18.41
N ASP A 327 15.76 11.90 -18.79
CA ASP A 327 14.66 11.78 -17.86
C ASP A 327 14.77 10.48 -17.07
N LEU A 328 14.61 10.56 -15.76
CA LEU A 328 14.70 9.40 -14.89
C LEU A 328 13.34 8.69 -14.83
N SER A 329 13.32 7.37 -15.06
CA SER A 329 12.11 6.59 -14.84
C SER A 329 11.87 6.30 -13.34
N ARG A 330 10.60 6.00 -12.98
CA ARG A 330 10.27 5.63 -11.60
C ARG A 330 11.00 4.38 -11.14
N ALA A 331 11.19 3.41 -12.02
CA ALA A 331 11.95 2.20 -11.72
C ALA A 331 13.43 2.50 -11.42
N GLU A 332 14.05 3.37 -12.19
CA GLU A 332 15.45 3.80 -11.96
C GLU A 332 15.58 4.59 -10.67
N ALA A 333 14.62 5.48 -10.37
CA ALA A 333 14.57 6.20 -9.11
C ALA A 333 14.48 5.24 -7.91
N ALA A 334 13.66 4.18 -8.02
CA ALA A 334 13.56 3.17 -6.98
C ALA A 334 14.91 2.50 -6.68
N VAL A 335 15.64 2.12 -7.72
CA VAL A 335 16.97 1.49 -7.55
C VAL A 335 17.98 2.46 -6.94
N MET A 336 17.96 3.74 -7.35
CA MET A 336 18.83 4.76 -6.75
C MET A 336 18.51 4.97 -5.26
N LEU A 337 17.22 5.07 -4.90
CA LEU A 337 16.78 5.23 -3.52
C LEU A 337 17.13 4.01 -2.65
N GLN A 338 16.90 2.79 -3.15
CA GLN A 338 17.26 1.56 -2.44
C GLN A 338 18.75 1.56 -2.07
N LYS A 339 19.62 1.86 -3.04
CA LYS A 339 21.07 1.92 -2.82
C LYS A 339 21.47 3.02 -1.86
N LEU A 340 20.87 4.21 -1.99
CA LEU A 340 21.12 5.35 -1.12
C LEU A 340 20.77 5.04 0.35
N LEU A 341 19.58 4.47 0.56
CA LEU A 341 19.07 4.11 1.88
C LEU A 341 19.66 2.80 2.41
N ARG A 342 20.48 2.11 1.61
CA ARG A 342 21.11 0.82 1.93
C ARG A 342 20.08 -0.23 2.37
N LEU A 343 18.91 -0.22 1.73
CA LEU A 343 17.87 -1.19 2.03
C LEU A 343 18.26 -2.57 1.48
N PRO A 344 18.01 -3.65 2.22
CA PRO A 344 18.28 -5.00 1.74
C PRO A 344 17.43 -5.29 0.52
N GLY A 345 18.00 -6.00 -0.45
CA GLY A 345 17.24 -6.50 -1.60
C GLY A 345 16.48 -7.76 -1.20
N ASP A 346 15.27 -7.62 -0.75
CA ASP A 346 14.42 -8.75 -0.39
C ASP A 346 13.77 -9.37 -1.63
N ALA A 347 13.44 -10.67 -1.55
CA ALA A 347 12.64 -11.32 -2.56
C ALA A 347 11.26 -10.64 -2.61
N ALA A 348 10.97 -10.00 -3.72
CA ALA A 348 9.71 -9.28 -3.90
C ALA A 348 8.54 -10.26 -3.94
N VAL A 349 7.54 -10.02 -3.11
CA VAL A 349 6.25 -10.69 -3.16
C VAL A 349 5.23 -9.66 -3.60
N PHE A 350 4.98 -9.59 -4.90
CA PHE A 350 3.93 -8.75 -5.47
C PHE A 350 2.75 -9.60 -5.90
N ALA A 351 1.57 -9.00 -5.92
CA ALA A 351 0.45 -9.59 -6.64
C ALA A 351 0.81 -9.77 -8.13
N PRO A 352 0.31 -10.80 -8.83
CA PRO A 352 0.68 -11.06 -10.22
C PRO A 352 0.52 -9.86 -11.17
N ASP A 353 -0.52 -9.07 -10.96
CA ASP A 353 -0.81 -7.88 -11.78
C ASP A 353 0.19 -6.73 -11.49
N GLU A 354 0.57 -6.54 -10.22
CA GLU A 354 1.57 -5.55 -9.83
C GLU A 354 2.97 -5.94 -10.32
N ALA A 355 3.33 -7.22 -10.21
CA ALA A 355 4.61 -7.74 -10.67
C ALA A 355 4.83 -7.52 -12.17
N SER A 356 3.76 -7.53 -12.97
CA SER A 356 3.84 -7.33 -14.42
C SER A 356 4.11 -5.87 -14.83
N ALA A 357 3.74 -4.91 -13.97
CA ALA A 357 3.95 -3.49 -14.20
C ALA A 357 5.37 -3.02 -13.82
N ILE A 358 6.10 -3.82 -13.01
CA ILE A 358 7.42 -3.47 -12.51
C ILE A 358 8.49 -4.22 -13.32
N PRO A 359 9.44 -3.53 -13.98
CA PRO A 359 10.55 -4.18 -14.65
C PRO A 359 11.30 -5.14 -13.71
N ALA A 360 11.62 -6.35 -14.17
CA ALA A 360 12.22 -7.40 -13.34
C ALA A 360 13.46 -6.95 -12.55
N TRP A 361 14.30 -6.08 -13.18
CA TRP A 361 15.50 -5.54 -12.55
C TRP A 361 15.23 -4.54 -11.43
N ALA A 362 14.02 -3.96 -11.34
CA ALA A 362 13.63 -2.99 -10.33
C ALA A 362 12.75 -3.59 -9.20
N GLN A 363 12.21 -4.79 -9.36
CA GLN A 363 11.28 -5.40 -8.41
C GLN A 363 11.83 -5.47 -6.99
N SER A 364 13.09 -5.87 -6.82
CA SER A 364 13.73 -5.90 -5.50
C SER A 364 13.81 -4.52 -4.85
N ALA A 365 14.07 -3.48 -5.63
CA ALA A 365 14.17 -2.12 -5.12
C ALA A 365 12.80 -1.55 -4.72
N VAL A 366 11.77 -1.76 -5.54
CA VAL A 366 10.40 -1.34 -5.26
C VAL A 366 9.88 -2.03 -4.00
N SER A 367 10.10 -3.35 -3.86
CA SER A 367 9.72 -4.11 -2.65
C SER A 367 10.42 -3.58 -1.41
N ALA A 368 11.73 -3.35 -1.47
CA ALA A 368 12.50 -2.84 -0.34
C ALA A 368 12.01 -1.45 0.12
N LEU A 369 11.66 -0.57 -0.82
CA LEU A 369 11.10 0.75 -0.51
C LEU A 369 9.70 0.65 0.10
N SER A 370 8.84 -0.20 -0.44
CA SER A 370 7.50 -0.44 0.09
C SER A 370 7.55 -0.95 1.53
N ASN A 371 8.43 -1.94 1.80
CA ASN A 371 8.66 -2.48 3.15
C ASN A 371 9.22 -1.43 4.12
N ALA A 372 9.94 -0.44 3.60
CA ALA A 372 10.44 0.70 4.38
C ALA A 372 9.40 1.82 4.57
N GLY A 373 8.15 1.62 4.13
CA GLY A 373 7.08 2.62 4.20
C GLY A 373 7.22 3.76 3.19
N ILE A 374 7.95 3.55 2.10
CA ILE A 374 8.12 4.51 0.98
C ILE A 374 7.40 3.91 -0.25
N PRO A 375 6.08 4.01 -0.34
CA PRO A 375 5.35 3.45 -1.46
C PRO A 375 5.64 4.28 -2.72
N LEU A 376 6.04 3.60 -3.79
CA LEU A 376 6.10 4.17 -5.13
C LEU A 376 4.83 3.73 -5.87
N ALA A 377 3.70 4.36 -5.53
CA ALA A 377 2.45 4.08 -6.22
C ALA A 377 2.56 4.55 -7.68
N ALA A 378 2.67 3.60 -8.60
CA ALA A 378 2.70 3.88 -10.03
C ALA A 378 2.02 2.76 -10.80
N SER A 379 1.18 3.14 -11.76
CA SER A 379 0.64 2.22 -12.77
C SER A 379 1.65 1.92 -13.89
N ASP A 380 2.68 2.77 -14.02
CA ASP A 380 3.73 2.66 -15.03
C ASP A 380 5.07 3.07 -14.42
N TYR A 381 5.93 2.09 -14.20
CA TYR A 381 7.27 2.28 -13.63
C TYR A 381 8.32 2.70 -14.66
N GLU A 382 8.04 2.54 -15.95
CA GLU A 382 8.92 3.02 -17.04
C GLU A 382 8.66 4.48 -17.40
N ALA A 383 7.52 5.05 -16.97
CA ALA A 383 7.24 6.46 -17.17
C ALA A 383 8.26 7.37 -16.44
N PRO A 384 8.55 8.55 -17.01
CA PRO A 384 9.40 9.53 -16.37
C PRO A 384 8.89 9.92 -14.97
N LEU A 385 9.83 10.05 -14.03
CA LEU A 385 9.55 10.64 -12.73
C LEU A 385 9.40 12.15 -12.90
N THR A 386 8.31 12.72 -12.41
CA THR A 386 8.12 14.17 -12.36
C THR A 386 8.56 14.75 -11.01
N ARG A 387 8.73 16.06 -10.96
CA ARG A 387 9.16 16.77 -9.76
C ARG A 387 8.21 16.67 -8.60
#